data_ffbd8b548715786e48fa1ff0243ab29e
#
_entry.id   ffbd8b548715786e48fa1ff0243ab29e
#
_cell.length_a   1.000
_cell.length_b   1.000
_cell.length_c   1.000
_cell.angle_alpha   90.00
_cell.angle_beta   90.00
_cell.angle_gamma   90.00
#
_symmetry.space_group_name_H-M   'P 1'
#
loop_
_entity.id
_entity.type
_entity.pdbx_description
1 polymer ?
#
loop_
_entity_poly.entity_id
_entity_poly.type
_entity_poly.pdbx_seq_one_letter_code
_entity_poly.pdbx_strand_id
1 'polypeptide(L)'
;MKIEFEHHQAAHCESGVTSNLLRISSERKITEPLAFGIGAGLFFVYVPFIEINHGPAIAYRTFPGQIFNRACKSLGIPVVRKKFRSKEQAESFLRDCITGGHPVGCQVGVYYLPYFPKEYRFHFNAHN
;
A
#
# COMPACT_ATOMS: atom_id res chain seq x y z
N MET A 1 7.31 -0.03 -21.77
CA MET A 1 8.15 -0.96 -20.98
C MET A 1 7.19 -1.94 -20.29
N LYS A 2 7.32 -3.23 -20.51
CA LYS A 2 6.53 -4.26 -19.84
C LYS A 2 7.47 -4.93 -18.84
N ILE A 3 7.03 -5.03 -17.58
CA ILE A 3 7.77 -5.71 -16.53
C ILE A 3 7.05 -7.01 -16.26
N GLU A 4 7.78 -8.12 -16.25
CA GLU A 4 7.22 -9.38 -15.77
C GLU A 4 7.14 -9.33 -14.25
N PHE A 5 5.93 -9.43 -13.76
CA PHE A 5 5.62 -9.34 -12.35
C PHE A 5 4.60 -10.42 -11.99
N GLU A 6 4.97 -11.33 -11.11
CA GLU A 6 4.04 -12.32 -10.58
C GLU A 6 3.13 -11.67 -9.55
N HIS A 7 1.94 -11.26 -10.00
CA HIS A 7 0.94 -10.64 -9.13
C HIS A 7 0.12 -11.72 -8.40
N HIS A 8 0.07 -11.60 -7.08
CA HIS A 8 -0.84 -12.39 -6.26
C HIS A 8 -2.03 -11.53 -5.83
N GLN A 9 -3.22 -12.01 -6.17
CA GLN A 9 -4.45 -11.35 -5.73
C GLN A 9 -4.56 -11.38 -4.21
N ALA A 10 -5.05 -10.30 -3.63
CA ALA A 10 -5.16 -10.11 -2.20
C ALA A 10 -6.52 -9.53 -1.82
N ALA A 11 -6.96 -9.78 -0.59
CA ALA A 11 -8.23 -9.30 -0.08
C ALA A 11 -8.16 -7.85 0.44
N HIS A 12 -6.99 -7.41 0.90
CA HIS A 12 -6.80 -6.06 1.44
C HIS A 12 -5.67 -5.34 0.70
N CYS A 13 -5.94 -4.12 0.23
CA CYS A 13 -5.05 -3.38 -0.67
C CYS A 13 -3.64 -3.18 -0.10
N GLU A 14 -3.49 -2.69 1.11
CA GLU A 14 -2.17 -2.40 1.68
C GLU A 14 -1.37 -3.66 2.00
N SER A 15 -1.98 -4.67 2.63
CA SER A 15 -1.28 -5.93 2.93
C SER A 15 -0.97 -6.74 1.68
N GLY A 16 -1.84 -6.67 0.66
CA GLY A 16 -1.60 -7.31 -0.63
C GLY A 16 -0.42 -6.71 -1.37
N VAL A 17 -0.39 -5.39 -1.51
CA VAL A 17 0.77 -4.69 -2.11
C VAL A 17 2.03 -4.96 -1.29
N THR A 18 1.94 -4.91 0.03
CA THR A 18 3.07 -5.19 0.92
C THR A 18 3.61 -6.60 0.70
N SER A 19 2.75 -7.63 0.66
CA SER A 19 3.19 -9.01 0.44
C SER A 19 3.86 -9.19 -0.92
N ASN A 20 3.30 -8.61 -1.98
CA ASN A 20 3.87 -8.68 -3.32
C ASN A 20 5.25 -8.00 -3.39
N LEU A 21 5.39 -6.80 -2.84
CA LEU A 21 6.67 -6.08 -2.80
C LEU A 21 7.74 -6.84 -1.99
N LEU A 22 7.36 -7.37 -0.81
CA LEU A 22 8.27 -8.10 0.06
C LEU A 22 8.73 -9.42 -0.55
N ARG A 23 7.87 -10.11 -1.31
CA ARG A 23 8.25 -11.35 -2.03
C ARG A 23 9.34 -11.08 -3.05
N ILE A 24 9.23 -9.99 -3.81
CA ILE A 24 10.23 -9.63 -4.81
C ILE A 24 11.54 -9.18 -4.17
N SER A 25 11.43 -8.34 -3.13
CA SER A 25 12.62 -7.73 -2.51
C SER A 25 13.42 -8.67 -1.62
N SER A 26 12.80 -9.74 -1.10
CA SER A 26 13.44 -10.61 -0.10
C SER A 26 13.54 -12.07 -0.53
N GLU A 27 13.02 -12.44 -1.70
CA GLU A 27 12.90 -13.83 -2.17
C GLU A 27 12.20 -14.78 -1.17
N ARG A 28 11.52 -14.20 -0.17
CA ARG A 28 10.81 -14.94 0.86
C ARG A 28 9.36 -15.14 0.47
N LYS A 29 8.79 -16.27 0.84
CA LYS A 29 7.36 -16.54 0.66
C LYS A 29 6.52 -15.76 1.68
N ILE A 30 6.40 -14.45 1.47
CA ILE A 30 5.56 -13.58 2.29
C ILE A 30 4.13 -13.62 1.75
N THR A 31 3.22 -14.22 2.49
CA THR A 31 1.78 -14.22 2.16
C THR A 31 1.11 -12.95 2.68
N GLU A 32 -0.07 -12.62 2.12
CA GLU A 32 -0.83 -11.47 2.60
C GLU A 32 -1.17 -11.54 4.10
N PRO A 33 -1.69 -12.66 4.65
CA PRO A 33 -1.92 -12.79 6.09
C PRO A 33 -0.66 -12.60 6.93
N LEU A 34 0.48 -13.08 6.44
CA LEU A 34 1.76 -12.90 7.11
C LEU A 34 2.19 -11.43 7.11
N ALA A 35 2.09 -10.74 5.96
CA ALA A 35 2.40 -9.32 5.85
C ALA A 35 1.49 -8.48 6.76
N PHE A 36 0.20 -8.82 6.84
CA PHE A 36 -0.77 -8.18 7.72
C PHE A 36 -0.42 -8.40 9.20
N GLY A 37 -0.10 -9.64 9.60
CA GLY A 37 0.29 -9.97 10.97
C GLY A 37 1.60 -9.32 11.40
N ILE A 38 2.66 -9.41 10.59
CA ILE A 38 3.95 -8.77 10.86
C ILE A 38 3.81 -7.24 10.91
N GLY A 39 2.98 -6.69 10.03
CA GLY A 39 2.67 -5.26 9.99
C GLY A 39 1.79 -4.77 11.13
N ALA A 40 1.38 -5.65 12.06
CA ALA A 40 0.45 -5.36 13.14
C ALA A 40 -0.83 -4.67 12.61
N GLY A 41 -1.41 -5.27 11.55
CA GLY A 41 -2.63 -4.76 10.91
C GLY A 41 -3.85 -4.84 11.82
N LEU A 42 -3.86 -5.81 12.75
CA LEU A 42 -4.91 -5.92 13.77
C LEU A 42 -4.79 -4.78 14.77
N PHE A 43 -5.84 -3.99 14.82
CA PHE A 43 -5.92 -2.82 15.66
C PHE A 43 -7.40 -2.53 15.96
N PHE A 44 -7.67 -2.08 17.17
CA PHE A 44 -9.01 -1.61 17.54
C PHE A 44 -8.90 -0.29 18.28
N VAL A 45 -9.65 0.69 17.82
CA VAL A 45 -9.85 1.95 18.54
C VAL A 45 -11.31 2.35 18.50
N TYR A 46 -11.77 2.85 19.61
CA TYR A 46 -13.10 3.42 19.80
C TYR A 46 -12.98 4.82 20.38
N VAL A 47 -13.52 5.80 19.68
CA VAL A 47 -13.46 7.20 20.10
C VAL A 47 -14.89 7.75 20.16
N PRO A 48 -15.52 7.72 21.36
CA PRO A 48 -16.94 8.02 21.49
C PRO A 48 -17.31 9.48 21.24
N PHE A 49 -16.34 10.39 21.34
CA PHE A 49 -16.56 11.84 21.14
C PHE A 49 -16.24 12.32 19.72
N ILE A 50 -15.86 11.42 18.82
CA ILE A 50 -15.73 11.72 17.39
C ILE A 50 -16.80 10.95 16.64
N GLU A 51 -17.70 11.65 15.97
CA GLU A 51 -18.74 11.04 15.15
C GLU A 51 -18.31 10.91 13.70
N ILE A 52 -18.49 9.71 13.14
CA ILE A 52 -18.32 9.41 11.72
C ILE A 52 -19.58 8.68 11.25
N ASN A 53 -20.25 9.22 10.25
CA ASN A 53 -21.49 8.64 9.70
C ASN A 53 -22.57 8.38 10.77
N HIS A 54 -22.84 9.38 11.62
CA HIS A 54 -23.84 9.33 12.69
C HIS A 54 -23.58 8.30 13.81
N GLY A 55 -22.33 7.90 13.96
CA GLY A 55 -21.91 7.00 15.05
C GLY A 55 -20.52 7.32 15.56
N PRO A 56 -20.11 6.73 16.67
CA PRO A 56 -18.77 6.93 17.21
C PRO A 56 -17.71 6.43 16.25
N ALA A 57 -16.55 7.07 16.23
CA ALA A 57 -15.44 6.65 15.40
C ALA A 57 -14.87 5.31 15.88
N ILE A 58 -14.90 4.31 15.00
CA ILE A 58 -14.37 2.97 15.25
C ILE A 58 -13.41 2.62 14.14
N ALA A 59 -12.23 2.12 14.49
CA ALA A 59 -11.30 1.56 13.52
C ALA A 59 -10.82 0.17 13.97
N TYR A 60 -10.78 -0.75 13.00
CA TYR A 60 -10.38 -2.15 13.19
C TYR A 60 -8.98 -2.45 12.66
N ARG A 61 -8.33 -1.47 12.07
CA ARG A 61 -7.00 -1.60 11.50
C ARG A 61 -6.15 -0.36 11.80
N THR A 62 -4.85 -0.55 11.73
CA THR A 62 -3.88 0.54 11.86
C THR A 62 -3.99 1.56 10.72
N PHE A 63 -3.40 2.72 10.89
CA PHE A 63 -3.42 3.79 9.90
C PHE A 63 -2.78 3.37 8.57
N PRO A 64 -3.26 3.91 7.43
CA PRO A 64 -2.71 3.62 6.11
C PRO A 64 -1.18 3.84 6.04
N GLY A 65 -0.48 2.90 5.41
CA GLY A 65 0.98 2.89 5.30
C GLY A 65 1.72 2.29 6.49
N GLN A 66 1.04 1.98 7.58
CA GLN A 66 1.68 1.42 8.78
C GLN A 66 2.00 -0.06 8.65
N ILE A 67 1.15 -0.83 7.97
CA ILE A 67 1.39 -2.26 7.73
C ILE A 67 2.69 -2.43 6.95
N PHE A 68 2.85 -1.69 5.85
CA PHE A 68 4.05 -1.70 5.04
C PHE A 68 5.30 -1.31 5.84
N ASN A 69 5.25 -0.16 6.51
CA ASN A 69 6.40 0.34 7.27
C ASN A 69 6.83 -0.62 8.38
N ARG A 70 5.88 -1.18 9.13
CA ARG A 70 6.16 -2.12 10.22
C ARG A 70 6.67 -3.45 9.71
N ALA A 71 6.06 -3.98 8.64
CA ALA A 71 6.51 -5.23 8.03
C ALA A 71 7.95 -5.11 7.52
N CYS A 72 8.28 -4.05 6.79
CA CYS A 72 9.63 -3.80 6.31
C CYS A 72 10.63 -3.65 7.46
N LYS A 73 10.28 -2.87 8.49
CA LYS A 73 11.13 -2.70 9.68
C LYS A 73 11.38 -4.03 10.39
N SER A 74 10.35 -4.83 10.60
CA SER A 74 10.45 -6.13 11.29
C SER A 74 11.28 -7.15 10.50
N LEU A 75 11.29 -7.04 9.18
CA LEU A 75 12.07 -7.92 8.29
C LEU A 75 13.47 -7.38 7.96
N GLY A 76 13.82 -6.19 8.46
CA GLY A 76 15.11 -5.54 8.18
C GLY A 76 15.25 -5.07 6.73
N ILE A 77 14.14 -4.83 6.02
CA ILE A 77 14.15 -4.40 4.62
C ILE A 77 14.18 -2.87 4.55
N PRO A 78 15.21 -2.28 3.93
CA PRO A 78 15.28 -0.83 3.78
C PRO A 78 14.20 -0.33 2.84
N VAL A 79 13.57 0.80 3.21
CA VAL A 79 12.50 1.43 2.44
C VAL A 79 12.81 2.89 2.20
N VAL A 80 12.67 3.33 0.97
CA VAL A 80 12.73 4.73 0.59
C VAL A 80 11.31 5.20 0.27
N ARG A 81 10.81 6.17 1.03
CA ARG A 81 9.51 6.79 0.78
C ARG A 81 9.69 8.21 0.27
N LYS A 82 9.14 8.50 -0.89
CA LYS A 82 9.16 9.83 -1.49
C LYS A 82 7.75 10.31 -1.80
N LYS A 83 7.56 11.62 -1.69
CA LYS A 83 6.35 12.32 -2.14
C LYS A 83 6.77 13.35 -3.17
N PHE A 84 6.03 13.45 -4.25
CA PHE A 84 6.29 14.38 -5.33
C PHE A 84 5.13 15.37 -5.45
N ARG A 85 5.44 16.60 -5.83
CA ARG A 85 4.45 17.63 -6.16
C ARG A 85 4.27 17.76 -7.67
N SER A 86 5.24 17.30 -8.46
CA SER A 86 5.21 17.30 -9.92
C SER A 86 5.02 15.86 -10.42
N LYS A 87 4.14 15.70 -11.41
CA LYS A 87 3.89 14.44 -12.11
C LYS A 87 5.17 13.95 -12.80
N GLU A 88 5.89 14.85 -13.45
CA GLU A 88 7.09 14.55 -14.22
C GLU A 88 8.20 13.99 -13.33
N GLN A 89 8.39 14.58 -12.15
CA GLN A 89 9.35 14.09 -11.17
C GLN A 89 8.96 12.70 -10.62
N ALA A 90 7.67 12.49 -10.36
CA ALA A 90 7.18 11.20 -9.89
C ALA A 90 7.37 10.11 -10.96
N GLU A 91 7.08 10.43 -12.21
CA GLU A 91 7.22 9.50 -13.33
C GLU A 91 8.70 9.18 -13.61
N SER A 92 9.58 10.18 -13.61
CA SER A 92 11.02 9.96 -13.76
C SER A 92 11.57 9.06 -12.67
N PHE A 93 11.25 9.36 -11.41
CA PHE A 93 11.67 8.53 -10.29
C PHE A 93 11.16 7.08 -10.37
N LEU A 94 9.90 6.90 -10.75
CA LEU A 94 9.32 5.57 -10.96
C LEU A 94 10.07 4.81 -12.05
N ARG A 95 10.35 5.45 -13.19
CA ARG A 95 11.10 4.84 -14.29
C ARG A 95 12.51 4.44 -13.85
N ASP A 96 13.20 5.31 -13.14
CA ASP A 96 14.56 5.05 -12.65
C ASP A 96 14.59 3.85 -11.70
N CYS A 97 13.65 3.77 -10.75
CA CYS A 97 13.53 2.63 -9.85
C CYS A 97 13.27 1.33 -10.61
N ILE A 98 12.32 1.34 -11.51
CA ILE A 98 11.95 0.15 -12.31
C ILE A 98 13.10 -0.29 -13.22
N THR A 99 13.79 0.65 -13.85
CA THR A 99 14.96 0.35 -14.69
C THR A 99 16.11 -0.21 -13.86
N GLY A 100 16.25 0.24 -12.61
CA GLY A 100 17.20 -0.30 -11.64
C GLY A 100 16.80 -1.64 -11.01
N GLY A 101 15.65 -2.22 -11.43
CA GLY A 101 15.17 -3.50 -10.89
C GLY A 101 14.54 -3.40 -9.49
N HIS A 102 14.24 -2.20 -9.02
CA HIS A 102 13.63 -1.99 -7.71
C HIS A 102 12.11 -1.98 -7.81
N PRO A 103 11.38 -2.83 -7.06
CA PRO A 103 9.93 -2.80 -7.04
C PRO A 103 9.44 -1.54 -6.32
N VAL A 104 8.36 -0.95 -6.84
CA VAL A 104 7.80 0.30 -6.32
C VAL A 104 6.33 0.12 -6.00
N GLY A 105 5.95 0.42 -4.74
CA GLY A 105 4.56 0.56 -4.33
C GLY A 105 4.10 2.00 -4.48
N CYS A 106 3.00 2.21 -5.19
CA CYS A 106 2.43 3.54 -5.41
C CYS A 106 1.18 3.75 -4.55
N GLN A 107 1.11 4.88 -3.87
CA GLN A 107 -0.12 5.38 -3.28
C GLN A 107 -0.70 6.46 -4.21
N VAL A 108 -1.82 6.17 -4.83
CA VAL A 108 -2.42 7.01 -5.86
C VAL A 108 -3.90 7.30 -5.58
N GLY A 109 -4.39 8.40 -6.11
CA GLY A 109 -5.83 8.70 -6.05
C GLY A 109 -6.60 7.82 -7.03
N VAL A 110 -7.66 7.16 -6.56
CA VAL A 110 -8.53 6.29 -7.38
C VAL A 110 -9.12 7.01 -8.59
N TYR A 111 -9.33 8.32 -8.49
CA TYR A 111 -9.82 9.15 -9.58
C TYR A 111 -9.01 8.99 -10.88
N TYR A 112 -7.70 8.82 -10.76
CA TYR A 112 -6.79 8.75 -11.92
C TYR A 112 -6.57 7.33 -12.45
N LEU A 113 -7.20 6.33 -11.83
CA LEU A 113 -7.06 4.94 -12.23
C LEU A 113 -8.16 4.56 -13.23
N PRO A 114 -7.83 4.32 -14.51
CA PRO A 114 -8.83 4.15 -15.58
C PRO A 114 -9.66 2.87 -15.46
N TYR A 115 -9.17 1.89 -14.71
CA TYR A 115 -9.86 0.61 -14.50
C TYR A 115 -10.88 0.65 -13.36
N PHE A 116 -10.93 1.74 -12.56
CA PHE A 116 -11.98 1.92 -11.57
C PHE A 116 -13.25 2.51 -12.19
N PRO A 117 -14.44 2.02 -11.85
CA PRO A 117 -15.70 2.65 -12.20
C PRO A 117 -15.76 4.09 -11.74
N LYS A 118 -16.44 4.96 -12.53
CA LYS A 118 -16.49 6.40 -12.25
C LYS A 118 -17.07 6.71 -10.87
N GLU A 119 -18.00 5.90 -10.41
CA GLU A 119 -18.68 6.02 -9.12
C GLU A 119 -17.73 5.93 -7.93
N TYR A 120 -16.64 5.15 -8.08
CA TYR A 120 -15.65 4.95 -7.00
C TYR A 120 -14.48 5.94 -7.04
N ARG A 121 -14.32 6.70 -8.12
CA ARG A 121 -13.16 7.57 -8.31
C ARG A 121 -13.05 8.70 -7.28
N PHE A 122 -14.14 9.10 -6.66
CA PHE A 122 -14.18 10.22 -5.71
C PHE A 122 -14.03 9.81 -4.25
N HIS A 123 -14.07 8.53 -3.92
CA HIS A 123 -14.26 8.09 -2.55
C HIS A 123 -13.03 7.46 -1.88
N PHE A 124 -12.04 6.97 -2.63
CA PHE A 124 -10.96 6.18 -2.04
C PHE A 124 -9.59 6.47 -2.65
N ASN A 125 -8.56 6.31 -1.82
CA ASN A 125 -7.19 6.16 -2.27
C ASN A 125 -6.89 4.67 -2.42
N ALA A 126 -6.29 4.28 -3.54
CA ALA A 126 -5.82 2.92 -3.77
C ALA A 126 -4.31 2.81 -3.52
N HIS A 127 -3.88 1.67 -3.06
CA HIS A 127 -2.47 1.29 -2.96
C HIS A 127 -2.17 0.30 -4.09
N ASN A 128 -1.23 0.65 -4.95
CA ASN A 128 -0.75 -0.17 -6.07
C ASN A 128 0.78 -0.31 -6.03
#